data_490791f9fb5e250896e7b06fb79d1f28
#
_entry.id   490791f9fb5e250896e7b06fb79d1f28
#
_cell.length_a   1.000
_cell.length_b   1.000
_cell.length_c   1.000
_cell.angle_alpha   90.00
_cell.angle_beta   90.00
_cell.angle_gamma   90.00
#
_symmetry.space_group_name_H-M   'P 1'
#
loop_
_entity.id
_entity.type
_entity.pdbx_description
1 polymer ?
#
loop_
_entity_poly.entity_id
_entity_poly.type
_entity_poly.pdbx_seq_one_letter_code
_entity_poly.pdbx_strand_id
1 'polypeptide(L)'
;VTTNWMDEITHTAFMHNYSVGISGGKENDYKFNLGLNYINQDGTIKKSNYERFSVRQSTEKTVLKDHLVVGTNASIARSTDASISERNSSNVYDSDYGVVSNAIRLDPVTPAQNADGSYGYSPYIDYYNPLASIMYRDNQREKLAFIGNMYGEWQIIKGLKFKSSFGAEIRRVDNKTFSPVYEVSSS
;
A
#
# COMPACT_ATOMS: atom_id res chain seq x y z
N VAL A 1 -31.25 -22.01 2.64
CA VAL A 1 -30.15 -21.15 3.09
C VAL A 1 -30.05 -20.02 2.08
N THR A 2 -29.99 -18.77 2.55
CA THR A 2 -29.80 -17.60 1.70
C THR A 2 -28.46 -17.00 2.07
N THR A 3 -27.52 -16.98 1.14
CA THR A 3 -26.18 -16.43 1.33
C THR A 3 -26.17 -14.94 0.97
N ASN A 4 -25.80 -14.09 1.88
CA ASN A 4 -25.48 -12.69 1.58
C ASN A 4 -23.99 -12.61 1.25
N TRP A 5 -23.67 -12.66 -0.01
CA TRP A 5 -22.28 -12.71 -0.50
C TRP A 5 -21.45 -11.50 -0.08
N MET A 6 -22.09 -10.32 0.04
CA MET A 6 -21.37 -9.13 0.50
C MET A 6 -20.94 -9.26 1.96
N ASP A 7 -21.79 -9.81 2.83
CA ASP A 7 -21.45 -10.04 4.23
C ASP A 7 -20.37 -11.12 4.38
N GLU A 8 -20.35 -12.11 3.47
CA GLU A 8 -19.34 -13.17 3.47
C GLU A 8 -17.94 -12.67 3.12
N ILE A 9 -17.83 -11.64 2.30
CA ILE A 9 -16.54 -11.12 1.84
C ILE A 9 -16.09 -9.88 2.59
N THR A 10 -16.98 -9.20 3.32
CA THR A 10 -16.66 -7.95 4.01
C THR A 10 -16.55 -8.11 5.52
N HIS A 11 -15.89 -7.18 6.15
CA HIS A 11 -15.85 -7.00 7.60
C HIS A 11 -15.67 -5.53 7.98
N THR A 12 -15.86 -5.22 9.25
CA THR A 12 -15.51 -3.91 9.80
C THR A 12 -13.98 -3.76 9.75
N ALA A 13 -13.53 -2.73 9.10
CA ALA A 13 -12.10 -2.44 8.92
C ALA A 13 -11.64 -1.34 9.88
N PHE A 14 -10.46 -1.49 10.44
CA PHE A 14 -9.83 -0.50 11.31
C PHE A 14 -8.64 0.15 10.65
N MET A 15 -8.40 1.40 10.99
CA MET A 15 -7.22 2.14 10.56
C MET A 15 -6.52 2.75 11.76
N HIS A 16 -5.20 2.55 11.82
CA HIS A 16 -4.33 3.14 12.82
C HIS A 16 -3.29 4.00 12.13
N ASN A 17 -3.10 5.22 12.62
CA ASN A 17 -2.07 6.14 12.12
C ASN A 17 -1.36 6.78 13.30
N TYR A 18 -0.06 6.53 13.41
CA TYR A 18 0.80 7.07 14.45
C TYR A 18 1.89 7.92 13.83
N SER A 19 2.07 9.12 14.36
CA SER A 19 3.10 10.04 13.92
C SER A 19 3.85 10.60 15.11
N VAL A 20 5.17 10.60 15.02
CA VAL A 20 6.06 11.21 16.01
C VAL A 20 7.03 12.11 15.27
N GLY A 21 7.23 13.32 15.77
CA GLY A 21 8.15 14.28 15.19
C GLY A 21 9.02 14.92 16.26
N ILE A 22 10.28 15.13 15.92
CA ILE A 22 11.25 15.88 16.71
C ILE A 22 11.84 16.96 15.82
N SER A 23 11.82 18.17 16.27
CA SER A 23 12.47 19.29 15.58
C SER A 23 13.22 20.17 16.54
N GLY A 24 14.26 20.79 16.05
CA GLY A 24 15.06 21.71 16.83
C GLY A 24 16.01 22.50 15.96
N GLY A 25 16.69 23.43 16.58
CA GLY A 25 17.66 24.26 15.88
C GLY A 25 18.12 25.43 16.70
N LYS A 26 19.05 26.15 16.13
CA LYS A 26 19.56 27.43 16.63
C LYS A 26 19.54 28.40 15.47
N GLU A 27 18.99 29.58 15.72
CA GLU A 27 18.89 30.63 14.71
C GLU A 27 20.26 30.94 14.09
N ASN A 28 20.29 31.06 12.77
CA ASN A 28 21.51 31.29 11.97
C ASN A 28 22.63 30.26 12.11
N ASP A 29 22.36 29.09 12.70
CA ASP A 29 23.33 28.02 12.83
C ASP A 29 22.82 26.72 12.18
N TYR A 30 21.84 26.06 12.80
CA TYR A 30 21.30 24.80 12.26
C TYR A 30 19.80 24.65 12.57
N LYS A 31 19.14 23.88 11.72
CA LYS A 31 17.78 23.41 11.92
C LYS A 31 17.69 21.92 11.55
N PHE A 32 16.93 21.19 12.30
CA PHE A 32 16.61 19.80 11.94
C PHE A 32 15.16 19.47 12.21
N ASN A 33 14.66 18.54 11.46
CA ASN A 33 13.35 17.92 11.64
C ASN A 33 13.49 16.43 11.33
N LEU A 34 12.98 15.59 12.22
CA LEU A 34 12.88 14.15 12.04
C LEU A 34 11.45 13.73 12.33
N GLY A 35 10.79 13.11 11.37
CA GLY A 35 9.44 12.59 11.50
C GLY A 35 9.40 11.09 11.24
N LEU A 36 8.67 10.38 12.07
CA LEU A 36 8.33 8.97 11.93
C LEU A 36 6.82 8.87 11.72
N ASN A 37 6.38 8.04 10.82
CA ASN A 37 4.97 7.77 10.61
C ASN A 37 4.76 6.27 10.36
N TYR A 38 3.75 5.72 11.01
CA TYR A 38 3.27 4.35 10.83
C TYR A 38 1.78 4.37 10.55
N ILE A 39 1.37 3.73 9.48
CA ILE A 39 -0.03 3.53 9.10
C ILE A 39 -0.26 2.03 8.96
N ASN A 40 -1.32 1.56 9.57
CA ASN A 40 -1.91 0.24 9.32
C ASN A 40 -3.39 0.44 9.03
N GLN A 41 -3.84 -0.06 7.91
CA GLN A 41 -5.22 0.06 7.45
C GLN A 41 -5.71 -1.28 6.92
N ASP A 42 -6.67 -1.87 7.61
CA ASP A 42 -7.42 -2.99 7.08
C ASP A 42 -8.34 -2.53 5.95
N GLY A 43 -8.46 -3.32 4.92
CA GLY A 43 -9.48 -3.10 3.90
C GLY A 43 -10.83 -3.67 4.36
N THR A 44 -11.92 -3.17 3.82
CA THR A 44 -13.28 -3.67 4.12
C THR A 44 -13.51 -5.07 3.59
N ILE A 45 -12.75 -5.53 2.61
CA ILE A 45 -12.79 -6.89 2.10
C ILE A 45 -11.76 -7.73 2.85
N LYS A 46 -12.17 -8.92 3.28
CA LYS A 46 -11.32 -9.88 4.02
C LYS A 46 -9.97 -10.10 3.32
N LYS A 47 -8.88 -10.28 4.08
CA LYS A 47 -7.49 -10.45 3.60
C LYS A 47 -6.90 -9.25 2.84
N SER A 48 -7.55 -8.09 2.82
CA SER A 48 -6.93 -6.88 2.30
C SER A 48 -6.40 -6.02 3.44
N ASN A 49 -5.16 -5.56 3.31
CA ASN A 49 -4.49 -4.73 4.32
C ASN A 49 -3.44 -3.86 3.64
N TYR A 50 -3.24 -2.68 4.20
CA TYR A 50 -2.16 -1.77 3.83
C TYR A 50 -1.38 -1.35 5.06
N GLU A 51 -0.08 -1.56 5.04
CA GLU A 51 0.83 -1.13 6.08
C GLU A 51 1.92 -0.25 5.49
N ARG A 52 2.26 0.84 6.18
CA ARG A 52 3.35 1.73 5.78
C ARG A 52 4.09 2.27 6.97
N PHE A 53 5.40 2.13 6.94
CA PHE A 53 6.33 2.84 7.80
C PHE A 53 7.13 3.85 7.00
N SER A 54 7.28 5.07 7.50
CA SER A 54 8.11 6.09 6.84
C SER A 54 8.87 6.94 7.83
N VAL A 55 10.07 7.32 7.40
CA VAL A 55 10.96 8.24 8.09
C VAL A 55 11.21 9.42 7.16
N ARG A 56 11.10 10.63 7.69
CA ARG A 56 11.46 11.86 7.01
C ARG A 56 12.46 12.62 7.82
N GLN A 57 13.50 13.11 7.17
CA GLN A 57 14.55 13.91 7.77
C GLN A 57 14.75 15.17 6.93
N SER A 58 14.87 16.30 7.60
CA SER A 58 15.29 17.57 7.01
C SER A 58 16.32 18.20 7.93
N THR A 59 17.45 18.58 7.35
CA THR A 59 18.47 19.34 8.09
C THR A 59 18.96 20.49 7.24
N GLU A 60 19.27 21.57 7.90
CA GLU A 60 19.89 22.75 7.30
C GLU A 60 20.97 23.26 8.27
N LYS A 61 22.12 23.62 7.75
CA LYS A 61 23.20 24.22 8.53
C LYS A 61 23.82 25.39 7.78
N THR A 62 23.98 26.49 8.48
CA THR A 62 24.70 27.66 8.01
C THR A 62 26.17 27.53 8.39
N VAL A 63 27.04 27.72 7.45
CA VAL A 63 28.50 27.60 7.61
C VAL A 63 29.20 28.80 6.95
N LEU A 64 30.52 28.90 7.10
CA LEU A 64 31.33 29.97 6.53
C LEU A 64 30.86 31.37 6.91
N LYS A 65 30.58 31.63 8.18
CA LYS A 65 30.14 32.95 8.68
C LYS A 65 28.94 33.47 7.91
N ASP A 66 27.91 32.63 7.81
CA ASP A 66 26.62 32.92 7.14
C ASP A 66 26.67 33.04 5.61
N HIS A 67 27.79 32.72 4.97
CA HIS A 67 27.91 32.78 3.53
C HIS A 67 27.47 31.51 2.79
N LEU A 68 27.40 30.37 3.48
CA LEU A 68 26.99 29.12 2.86
C LEU A 68 25.94 28.41 3.73
N VAL A 69 24.79 28.12 3.13
CA VAL A 69 23.77 27.26 3.71
C VAL A 69 23.81 25.91 3.00
N VAL A 70 23.96 24.84 3.76
CA VAL A 70 23.84 23.47 3.25
C VAL A 70 22.65 22.78 3.88
N GLY A 71 21.88 22.06 3.06
CA GLY A 71 20.69 21.37 3.54
C GLY A 71 20.56 20.00 2.91
N THR A 72 19.88 19.11 3.66
CA THR A 72 19.50 17.80 3.18
C THR A 72 18.05 17.52 3.54
N ASN A 73 17.33 16.91 2.61
CA ASN A 73 16.01 16.35 2.86
C ASN A 73 16.00 14.91 2.37
N ALA A 74 15.56 14.01 3.21
CA ALA A 74 15.45 12.61 2.87
C ALA A 74 14.15 12.02 3.40
N SER A 75 13.59 11.09 2.64
CA SER A 75 12.45 10.29 3.04
C SER A 75 12.68 8.86 2.61
N ILE A 76 12.51 7.93 3.54
CA ILE A 76 12.46 6.51 3.27
C ILE A 76 11.09 5.99 3.70
N ALA A 77 10.47 5.18 2.86
CA ALA A 77 9.20 4.55 3.17
C ALA A 77 9.20 3.11 2.70
N ARG A 78 8.74 2.21 3.57
CA ARG A 78 8.40 0.84 3.22
C ARG A 78 6.90 0.69 3.36
N SER A 79 6.24 0.13 2.36
CA SER A 79 4.85 -0.27 2.45
C SER A 79 4.66 -1.70 1.98
N THR A 80 3.71 -2.35 2.62
CA THR A 80 3.23 -3.68 2.24
C THR A 80 1.74 -3.57 2.04
N ASP A 81 1.25 -4.01 0.89
CA ASP A 81 -0.16 -4.12 0.61
C ASP A 81 -0.52 -5.56 0.23
N ALA A 82 -1.51 -6.09 0.91
CA ALA A 82 -2.21 -7.30 0.53
C ALA A 82 -3.48 -6.88 -0.20
N SER A 83 -3.59 -7.22 -1.46
CA SER A 83 -4.73 -6.84 -2.29
C SER A 83 -5.50 -8.06 -2.75
N ILE A 84 -6.80 -7.94 -2.78
CA ILE A 84 -7.66 -8.91 -3.45
C ILE A 84 -7.59 -8.73 -4.95
N SER A 85 -7.72 -9.85 -5.67
CA SER A 85 -7.76 -9.81 -7.12
C SER A 85 -9.09 -9.22 -7.59
N GLU A 86 -9.03 -8.01 -8.14
CA GLU A 86 -10.06 -7.50 -9.02
C GLU A 86 -9.70 -7.98 -10.42
N ARG A 87 -10.57 -8.63 -11.12
CA ARG A 87 -10.44 -9.18 -12.47
C ARG A 87 -9.00 -9.46 -12.95
N ASN A 88 -8.62 -10.71 -13.01
CA ASN A 88 -7.29 -11.15 -13.46
C ASN A 88 -7.21 -11.52 -14.94
N SER A 89 -8.32 -11.52 -15.66
CA SER A 89 -8.37 -11.97 -17.05
C SER A 89 -8.75 -10.87 -18.01
N SER A 90 -7.95 -10.72 -19.07
CA SER A 90 -8.32 -9.99 -20.28
C SER A 90 -9.25 -10.79 -21.20
N ASN A 91 -9.54 -12.05 -20.87
CA ASN A 91 -10.44 -12.90 -21.62
C ASN A 91 -11.89 -12.62 -21.23
N VAL A 92 -12.71 -12.30 -22.22
CA VAL A 92 -14.14 -12.03 -22.08
C VAL A 92 -14.94 -13.30 -21.66
N TYR A 93 -14.33 -14.45 -21.79
CA TYR A 93 -14.93 -15.77 -21.48
C TYR A 93 -14.54 -16.31 -20.10
N ASP A 94 -13.78 -15.55 -19.30
CA ASP A 94 -13.37 -15.99 -17.97
C ASP A 94 -14.44 -15.58 -16.95
N SER A 95 -14.92 -16.54 -16.19
CA SER A 95 -15.92 -16.37 -15.12
C SER A 95 -15.37 -15.63 -13.88
N ASP A 96 -14.08 -15.27 -13.88
CA ASP A 96 -13.45 -14.49 -12.82
C ASP A 96 -13.56 -12.99 -13.06
N TYR A 97 -14.67 -12.41 -12.66
CA TYR A 97 -14.90 -10.96 -12.75
C TYR A 97 -14.32 -10.15 -11.58
N GLY A 98 -13.56 -10.80 -10.69
CA GLY A 98 -13.11 -10.21 -9.44
C GLY A 98 -14.08 -10.47 -8.28
N VAL A 99 -13.55 -10.32 -7.06
CA VAL A 99 -14.26 -10.74 -5.83
C VAL A 99 -15.59 -10.03 -5.65
N VAL A 100 -15.61 -8.70 -5.76
CA VAL A 100 -16.82 -7.88 -5.56
C VAL A 100 -17.85 -8.14 -6.66
N SER A 101 -17.40 -8.19 -7.90
CA SER A 101 -18.31 -8.47 -9.05
C SER A 101 -18.94 -9.84 -8.95
N ASN A 102 -18.19 -10.86 -8.55
CA ASN A 102 -18.70 -12.21 -8.34
C ASN A 102 -19.69 -12.25 -7.16
N ALA A 103 -19.41 -11.54 -6.07
CA ALA A 103 -20.33 -11.44 -4.92
C ALA A 103 -21.68 -10.80 -5.26
N ILE A 104 -21.70 -9.87 -6.21
CA ILE A 104 -22.96 -9.25 -6.67
C ILE A 104 -23.75 -10.15 -7.62
N ARG A 105 -23.05 -11.00 -8.38
CA ARG A 105 -23.65 -11.79 -9.47
C ARG A 105 -24.02 -13.21 -9.06
N LEU A 106 -23.31 -13.77 -8.07
CA LEU A 106 -23.54 -15.14 -7.64
C LEU A 106 -24.91 -15.28 -7.00
N ASP A 107 -25.58 -16.39 -7.25
CA ASP A 107 -26.90 -16.65 -6.71
C ASP A 107 -26.86 -16.79 -5.16
N PRO A 108 -27.95 -16.39 -4.49
CA PRO A 108 -28.01 -16.45 -3.03
C PRO A 108 -28.33 -17.84 -2.46
N VAL A 109 -28.67 -18.83 -3.30
CA VAL A 109 -28.99 -20.19 -2.83
C VAL A 109 -27.76 -21.06 -2.70
N THR A 110 -26.66 -20.67 -3.30
CA THR A 110 -25.37 -21.33 -3.16
C THR A 110 -24.78 -21.03 -1.78
N PRO A 111 -24.39 -22.04 -0.97
CA PRO A 111 -23.75 -21.82 0.32
C PRO A 111 -22.33 -21.25 0.12
N ALA A 112 -21.89 -20.35 1.00
CA ALA A 112 -20.53 -19.85 0.99
C ALA A 112 -19.51 -20.98 1.24
N GLN A 113 -19.84 -21.84 2.20
CA GLN A 113 -19.11 -23.09 2.50
C GLN A 113 -20.10 -24.23 2.70
N ASN A 114 -19.74 -25.42 2.28
CA ASN A 114 -20.43 -26.68 2.51
C ASN A 114 -20.17 -27.20 3.92
N ALA A 115 -20.92 -28.20 4.37
CA ALA A 115 -20.77 -28.80 5.68
C ALA A 115 -19.41 -29.50 5.93
N ASP A 116 -18.73 -29.88 4.85
CA ASP A 116 -17.39 -30.47 4.88
C ASP A 116 -16.24 -29.44 4.86
N GLY A 117 -16.60 -28.13 4.84
CA GLY A 117 -15.65 -27.02 4.79
C GLY A 117 -15.18 -26.63 3.40
N SER A 118 -15.59 -27.34 2.35
CA SER A 118 -15.35 -26.94 0.97
C SER A 118 -16.18 -25.71 0.61
N TYR A 119 -15.78 -24.97 -0.43
CA TYR A 119 -16.56 -23.83 -0.89
C TYR A 119 -17.69 -24.26 -1.80
N GLY A 120 -18.85 -23.62 -1.65
CA GLY A 120 -20.00 -23.90 -2.48
C GLY A 120 -19.82 -23.37 -3.90
N TYR A 121 -20.37 -24.11 -4.89
CA TYR A 121 -20.42 -23.71 -6.28
C TYR A 121 -21.85 -23.72 -6.76
N SER A 122 -22.21 -22.72 -7.58
CA SER A 122 -23.54 -22.62 -8.12
C SER A 122 -23.74 -23.69 -9.21
N PRO A 123 -24.84 -24.42 -9.16
CA PRO A 123 -25.22 -25.30 -10.25
C PRO A 123 -25.93 -24.55 -11.40
N TYR A 124 -26.17 -23.25 -11.25
CA TYR A 124 -26.99 -22.45 -12.17
C TYR A 124 -26.17 -21.48 -13.01
N ILE A 125 -25.09 -20.98 -12.45
CA ILE A 125 -24.25 -19.95 -13.08
C ILE A 125 -22.77 -20.24 -12.82
N ASP A 126 -21.96 -20.00 -13.83
CA ASP A 126 -20.52 -20.26 -13.79
C ASP A 126 -19.77 -19.00 -13.32
N TYR A 127 -19.97 -18.62 -12.07
CA TYR A 127 -19.19 -17.59 -11.40
C TYR A 127 -18.43 -18.17 -10.22
N TYR A 128 -17.22 -17.69 -10.03
CA TYR A 128 -16.36 -18.14 -8.95
C TYR A 128 -16.94 -17.73 -7.60
N ASN A 129 -16.87 -18.65 -6.64
CA ASN A 129 -17.17 -18.32 -5.25
C ASN A 129 -16.21 -17.21 -4.75
N PRO A 130 -16.74 -16.02 -4.40
CA PRO A 130 -15.89 -14.88 -4.05
C PRO A 130 -15.10 -15.11 -2.75
N LEU A 131 -15.65 -15.88 -1.80
CA LEU A 131 -14.94 -16.24 -0.57
C LEU A 131 -13.78 -17.20 -0.86
N ALA A 132 -13.97 -18.19 -1.73
CA ALA A 132 -12.90 -19.08 -2.20
C ALA A 132 -11.77 -18.27 -2.86
N SER A 133 -12.15 -17.33 -3.73
CA SER A 133 -11.19 -16.46 -4.42
C SER A 133 -10.32 -15.64 -3.45
N ILE A 134 -10.90 -15.15 -2.34
CA ILE A 134 -10.16 -14.46 -1.28
C ILE A 134 -9.24 -15.42 -0.53
N MET A 135 -9.75 -16.58 -0.13
CA MET A 135 -9.04 -17.48 0.77
C MET A 135 -7.89 -18.22 0.12
N TYR A 136 -8.04 -18.59 -1.15
CA TYR A 136 -7.03 -19.34 -1.88
C TYR A 136 -5.94 -18.47 -2.51
N ARG A 137 -6.20 -17.21 -2.80
CA ARG A 137 -5.21 -16.32 -3.42
C ARG A 137 -4.50 -15.47 -2.39
N ASP A 138 -3.18 -15.41 -2.52
CA ASP A 138 -2.34 -14.49 -1.77
C ASP A 138 -1.61 -13.57 -2.74
N ASN A 139 -1.95 -12.28 -2.70
CA ASN A 139 -1.27 -11.24 -3.44
C ASN A 139 -0.67 -10.26 -2.44
N GLN A 140 0.64 -10.20 -2.40
CA GLN A 140 1.37 -9.27 -1.55
C GLN A 140 2.30 -8.42 -2.39
N ARG A 141 2.26 -7.12 -2.17
CA ARG A 141 3.16 -6.17 -2.81
C ARG A 141 3.93 -5.40 -1.77
N GLU A 142 5.25 -5.50 -1.85
CA GLU A 142 6.16 -4.72 -1.03
C GLU A 142 6.77 -3.59 -1.86
N LYS A 143 6.79 -2.39 -1.30
CA LYS A 143 7.45 -1.23 -1.90
C LYS A 143 8.43 -0.64 -0.93
N LEU A 144 9.64 -0.40 -1.39
CA LEU A 144 10.64 0.41 -0.72
C LEU A 144 10.92 1.63 -1.59
N ALA A 145 10.77 2.82 -1.03
CA ALA A 145 11.05 4.06 -1.71
C ALA A 145 11.99 4.92 -0.85
N PHE A 146 13.03 5.41 -1.48
CA PHE A 146 13.92 6.43 -0.94
C PHE A 146 13.89 7.64 -1.87
N ILE A 147 13.67 8.81 -1.31
CA ILE A 147 13.80 10.08 -2.01
C ILE A 147 14.65 10.98 -1.14
N GLY A 148 15.72 11.52 -1.72
CA GLY A 148 16.60 12.41 -1.02
C GLY A 148 17.11 13.52 -1.91
N ASN A 149 17.33 14.67 -1.32
CA ASN A 149 18.06 15.74 -1.95
C ASN A 149 19.01 16.42 -0.97
N MET A 150 20.10 16.93 -1.52
CA MET A 150 21.01 17.84 -0.83
C MET A 150 21.15 19.11 -1.65
N TYR A 151 21.35 20.22 -0.97
CA TYR A 151 21.58 21.50 -1.62
C TYR A 151 22.60 22.33 -0.86
N GLY A 152 23.25 23.21 -1.61
CA GLY A 152 24.10 24.26 -1.09
C GLY A 152 23.67 25.60 -1.70
N GLU A 153 23.51 26.61 -0.88
CA GLU A 153 23.23 27.99 -1.28
C GLU A 153 24.39 28.88 -0.76
N TRP A 154 25.18 29.41 -1.68
CA TRP A 154 26.33 30.24 -1.38
C TRP A 154 26.05 31.68 -1.73
N GLN A 155 26.15 32.56 -0.74
CA GLN A 155 26.12 34.01 -0.93
C GLN A 155 27.52 34.50 -1.30
N ILE A 156 27.75 34.70 -2.61
CA ILE A 156 29.07 35.09 -3.14
C ILE A 156 29.37 36.53 -2.73
N ILE A 157 28.42 37.44 -2.94
CA ILE A 157 28.46 38.83 -2.50
C ILE A 157 27.04 39.25 -2.08
N LYS A 158 26.89 40.40 -1.45
CA LYS A 158 25.58 40.95 -1.08
C LYS A 158 24.71 41.10 -2.35
N GLY A 159 23.57 40.43 -2.37
CA GLY A 159 22.63 40.48 -3.48
C GLY A 159 22.87 39.37 -4.57
N LEU A 160 23.96 38.60 -4.50
CA LEU A 160 24.24 37.50 -5.44
C LEU A 160 24.39 36.17 -4.70
N LYS A 161 23.47 35.24 -4.98
CA LYS A 161 23.51 33.90 -4.44
C LYS A 161 23.64 32.87 -5.53
N PHE A 162 24.41 31.82 -5.28
CA PHE A 162 24.50 30.62 -6.12
C PHE A 162 23.90 29.46 -5.35
N LYS A 163 22.93 28.75 -5.96
CA LYS A 163 22.31 27.56 -5.38
C LYS A 163 22.54 26.37 -6.29
N SER A 164 23.04 25.29 -5.72
CA SER A 164 23.13 23.99 -6.38
C SER A 164 22.39 22.94 -5.58
N SER A 165 21.73 22.03 -6.24
CA SER A 165 21.02 20.91 -5.59
C SER A 165 21.22 19.62 -6.37
N PHE A 166 21.32 18.53 -5.64
CA PHE A 166 21.40 17.19 -6.16
C PHE A 166 20.32 16.34 -5.49
N GLY A 167 19.53 15.62 -6.29
CA GLY A 167 18.47 14.74 -5.80
C GLY A 167 18.63 13.33 -6.36
N ALA A 168 18.20 12.35 -5.57
CA ALA A 168 18.14 10.95 -5.96
C ALA A 168 16.82 10.33 -5.52
N GLU A 169 16.26 9.46 -6.36
CA GLU A 169 15.12 8.62 -6.06
C GLU A 169 15.47 7.17 -6.35
N ILE A 170 15.20 6.29 -5.39
CA ILE A 170 15.33 4.84 -5.55
C ILE A 170 14.00 4.24 -5.18
N ARG A 171 13.43 3.43 -6.06
CA ARG A 171 12.20 2.69 -5.82
C ARG A 171 12.38 1.23 -6.18
N ARG A 172 11.99 0.36 -5.25
CA ARG A 172 11.91 -1.08 -5.46
C ARG A 172 10.48 -1.53 -5.19
N VAL A 173 9.96 -2.37 -6.06
CA VAL A 173 8.63 -2.99 -5.92
C VAL A 173 8.79 -4.48 -6.13
N ASP A 174 8.40 -5.25 -5.13
CA ASP A 174 8.38 -6.71 -5.17
C ASP A 174 6.91 -7.17 -5.10
N ASN A 175 6.46 -7.93 -6.09
CA ASN A 175 5.13 -8.53 -6.10
C ASN A 175 5.27 -10.03 -5.87
N LYS A 176 4.50 -10.55 -4.90
CA LYS A 176 4.41 -11.98 -4.60
C LYS A 176 2.96 -12.40 -4.81
N THR A 177 2.74 -13.31 -5.73
CA THR A 177 1.42 -13.87 -6.00
C THR A 177 1.50 -15.37 -5.86
N PHE A 178 0.61 -15.93 -5.04
CA PHE A 178 0.44 -17.36 -4.92
C PHE A 178 -1.03 -17.70 -5.20
N SER A 179 -1.23 -18.63 -6.13
CA SER A 179 -2.55 -19.18 -6.45
C SER A 179 -2.43 -20.70 -6.46
N PRO A 180 -2.97 -21.42 -5.48
CA PRO A 180 -2.99 -22.87 -5.52
C PRO A 180 -3.91 -23.37 -6.64
N VAL A 181 -3.72 -24.61 -7.05
CA VAL A 181 -4.69 -25.30 -7.91
C VAL A 181 -5.89 -25.66 -7.05
N TYR A 182 -7.07 -25.19 -7.41
CA TYR A 182 -8.34 -25.51 -6.74
C TYR A 182 -9.48 -25.54 -7.78
N GLU A 183 -10.52 -26.27 -7.46
CA GLU A 183 -11.71 -26.30 -8.27
C GLU A 183 -12.48 -24.99 -8.09
N VAL A 184 -12.91 -24.39 -9.19
CA VAL A 184 -13.60 -23.09 -9.22
C VAL A 184 -15.05 -23.21 -9.67
N SER A 185 -15.43 -24.33 -10.29
CA SER A 185 -16.78 -24.64 -10.73
C SER A 185 -17.04 -26.14 -10.65
N SER A 186 -18.30 -26.50 -10.65
CA SER A 186 -18.79 -27.89 -10.65
C SER A 186 -18.87 -28.47 -12.07
N SER A 187 -17.91 -28.23 -12.94
CA SER A 187 -17.90 -28.81 -14.29
C SER A 187 -17.67 -30.32 -14.28
#